data_cbadd3862bad79e78bbb324562ed8033
#
_entry.id   cbadd3862bad79e78bbb324562ed8033
#
_cell.length_a   1.000
_cell.length_b   1.000
_cell.length_c   1.000
_cell.angle_alpha   90.00
_cell.angle_beta   90.00
_cell.angle_gamma   90.00
#
_symmetry.space_group_name_H-M   'P 1'
#
loop_
_entity.id
_entity.type
_entity.pdbx_description
1 polymer ?
#
loop_
_entity_poly.entity_id
_entity_poly.type
_entity_poly.pdbx_seq_one_letter_code
_entity_poly.pdbx_strand_id
1 'polypeptide(L)'
;MTQFATSAPPPRPPSLISAASVFALVGPATGPFLFALFLAIAGLWNIGPASLVVGAGYFIWFLPFFYVPLAVPFGLTGIAYARAARRLARPSLLVALIAGAVVFVGCIALLYFAGWLTAVAGYELRNTDEDIYALPTAFSNLGVLTGVMAIGVVPSWWLTRDRSTRTMWI
;
A
#
# COMPACT_ATOMS: atom_id res chain seq x y z
N MET A 1 -26.36 -44.58 5.65
CA MET A 1 -24.93 -44.24 5.69
C MET A 1 -24.80 -42.73 5.46
N THR A 2 -24.74 -41.94 6.53
CA THR A 2 -24.55 -40.48 6.46
C THR A 2 -23.06 -40.20 6.31
N GLN A 3 -22.65 -39.74 5.12
CA GLN A 3 -21.30 -39.24 4.88
C GLN A 3 -21.12 -37.98 5.75
N PHE A 4 -20.29 -38.08 6.79
CA PHE A 4 -19.76 -36.91 7.47
C PHE A 4 -18.93 -36.11 6.47
N ALA A 5 -19.51 -35.03 5.97
CA ALA A 5 -18.76 -34.01 5.22
C ALA A 5 -17.66 -33.50 6.16
N THR A 6 -16.43 -33.98 5.97
CA THR A 6 -15.24 -33.44 6.63
C THR A 6 -15.13 -31.98 6.24
N SER A 7 -15.64 -31.12 7.10
CA SER A 7 -15.46 -29.66 6.91
C SER A 7 -13.97 -29.36 6.84
N ALA A 8 -13.53 -28.79 5.73
CA ALA A 8 -12.14 -28.37 5.57
C ALA A 8 -11.71 -27.49 6.75
N PRO A 9 -10.53 -27.71 7.33
CA PRO A 9 -10.08 -26.90 8.45
C PRO A 9 -10.04 -25.41 8.05
N PRO A 10 -10.39 -24.51 8.97
CA PRO A 10 -10.42 -23.07 8.68
C PRO A 10 -9.04 -22.59 8.21
N PRO A 11 -8.98 -21.65 7.23
CA PRO A 11 -7.74 -21.14 6.70
C PRO A 11 -6.89 -20.52 7.82
N ARG A 12 -5.62 -20.91 7.91
CA ARG A 12 -4.70 -20.39 8.92
C ARG A 12 -4.40 -18.91 8.62
N PRO A 13 -4.47 -18.02 9.63
CA PRO A 13 -4.12 -16.63 9.45
C PRO A 13 -2.63 -16.48 9.07
N PRO A 14 -2.29 -15.49 8.20
CA PRO A 14 -0.90 -15.28 7.78
C PRO A 14 0.02 -14.96 8.97
N SER A 15 1.29 -15.35 8.87
CA SER A 15 2.30 -14.93 9.85
C SER A 15 2.52 -13.42 9.77
N LEU A 16 2.88 -12.78 10.91
CA LEU A 16 3.14 -11.33 10.95
C LEU A 16 4.26 -10.93 9.98
N ILE A 17 5.35 -11.71 9.98
CA ILE A 17 6.52 -11.44 9.12
C ILE A 17 6.15 -11.60 7.65
N SER A 18 5.47 -12.70 7.29
CA SER A 18 5.06 -12.94 5.90
C SER A 18 4.11 -11.86 5.38
N ALA A 19 3.13 -11.43 6.19
CA ALA A 19 2.23 -10.36 5.80
C ALA A 19 2.98 -9.01 5.67
N ALA A 20 3.81 -8.66 6.64
CA ALA A 20 4.62 -7.44 6.58
C ALA A 20 5.51 -7.41 5.33
N SER A 21 6.23 -8.50 5.04
CA SER A 21 7.12 -8.59 3.88
C SER A 21 6.36 -8.46 2.56
N VAL A 22 5.23 -9.17 2.40
CA VAL A 22 4.45 -9.09 1.16
C VAL A 22 3.88 -7.68 0.97
N PHE A 23 3.32 -7.08 2.01
CA PHE A 23 2.78 -5.72 1.92
C PHE A 23 3.88 -4.69 1.64
N ALA A 24 5.03 -4.78 2.30
CA ALA A 24 6.17 -3.88 2.08
C ALA A 24 6.79 -4.02 0.69
N LEU A 25 6.77 -5.21 0.09
CA LEU A 25 7.35 -5.45 -1.23
C LEU A 25 6.38 -5.11 -2.36
N VAL A 26 5.13 -5.56 -2.25
CA VAL A 26 4.15 -5.47 -3.34
C VAL A 26 3.41 -4.13 -3.33
N GLY A 27 3.02 -3.65 -2.15
CA GLY A 27 2.23 -2.43 -2.02
C GLY A 27 2.85 -1.22 -2.69
N PRO A 28 4.10 -0.85 -2.34
CA PRO A 28 4.76 0.32 -2.93
C PRO A 28 5.03 0.19 -4.43
N ALA A 29 5.27 -1.02 -4.93
CA ALA A 29 5.55 -1.26 -6.34
C ALA A 29 4.32 -1.16 -7.23
N THR A 30 3.12 -1.40 -6.68
CA THR A 30 1.88 -1.46 -7.46
C THR A 30 1.51 -0.11 -8.06
N GLY A 31 1.67 0.99 -7.34
CA GLY A 31 1.39 2.35 -7.84
C GLY A 31 2.23 2.73 -9.06
N PRO A 32 3.57 2.71 -8.96
CA PRO A 32 4.46 2.97 -10.11
C PRO A 32 4.20 2.02 -11.28
N PHE A 33 3.92 0.75 -11.01
CA PHE A 33 3.61 -0.23 -12.05
C PHE A 33 2.35 0.14 -12.83
N LEU A 34 1.26 0.47 -12.15
CA LEU A 34 0.00 0.86 -12.80
C LEU A 34 0.15 2.19 -13.55
N PHE A 35 0.89 3.14 -13.00
CA PHE A 35 1.18 4.39 -13.68
C PHE A 35 2.00 4.18 -14.95
N ALA A 36 3.05 3.36 -14.90
CA ALA A 36 3.87 3.01 -16.05
C ALA A 36 3.06 2.26 -17.12
N LEU A 37 2.19 1.34 -16.70
CA LEU A 37 1.27 0.62 -17.58
C LEU A 37 0.29 1.58 -18.26
N PHE A 38 -0.27 2.53 -17.52
CA PHE A 38 -1.15 3.55 -18.08
C PHE A 38 -0.43 4.39 -19.14
N LEU A 39 0.79 4.86 -18.87
CA LEU A 39 1.60 5.63 -19.83
C LEU A 39 1.94 4.79 -21.06
N ALA A 40 2.29 3.52 -20.88
CA ALA A 40 2.57 2.62 -21.99
C ALA A 40 1.34 2.45 -22.89
N ILE A 41 0.16 2.20 -22.32
CA ILE A 41 -1.08 2.04 -23.08
C ILE A 41 -1.49 3.35 -23.75
N ALA A 42 -1.48 4.47 -23.04
CA ALA A 42 -1.82 5.77 -23.61
C ALA A 42 -0.86 6.19 -24.72
N GLY A 43 0.41 5.83 -24.59
CA GLY A 43 1.44 6.11 -25.59
C GLY A 43 1.32 5.26 -26.86
N LEU A 44 0.67 4.09 -26.81
CA LEU A 44 0.49 3.23 -28.01
C LEU A 44 -0.18 3.95 -29.16
N TRP A 45 -1.12 4.85 -28.87
CA TRP A 45 -1.84 5.65 -29.87
C TRP A 45 -0.98 6.76 -30.51
N ASN A 46 0.03 7.27 -29.78
CA ASN A 46 0.84 8.41 -30.22
C ASN A 46 2.21 8.01 -30.77
N ILE A 47 2.89 7.05 -30.13
CA ILE A 47 4.28 6.67 -30.45
C ILE A 47 4.44 5.17 -30.76
N GLY A 48 3.33 4.43 -30.80
CA GLY A 48 3.33 3.00 -31.12
C GLY A 48 4.07 2.14 -30.08
N PRO A 49 4.65 0.99 -30.49
CA PRO A 49 5.27 0.02 -29.56
C PRO A 49 6.41 0.59 -28.72
N ALA A 50 7.04 1.69 -29.13
CA ALA A 50 8.09 2.36 -28.35
C ALA A 50 7.57 2.85 -26.98
N SER A 51 6.27 3.07 -26.82
CA SER A 51 5.65 3.43 -25.55
C SER A 51 5.86 2.40 -24.43
N LEU A 52 6.01 1.14 -24.77
CA LEU A 52 6.30 0.08 -23.81
C LEU A 52 7.68 0.27 -23.16
N VAL A 53 8.67 0.68 -23.95
CA VAL A 53 10.02 0.98 -23.47
C VAL A 53 9.99 2.23 -22.58
N VAL A 54 9.23 3.26 -22.99
CA VAL A 54 9.04 4.48 -22.19
C VAL A 54 8.35 4.16 -20.87
N GLY A 55 7.27 3.38 -20.87
CA GLY A 55 6.59 2.94 -19.67
C GLY A 55 7.50 2.16 -18.72
N ALA A 56 8.30 1.22 -19.24
CA ALA A 56 9.29 0.49 -18.45
C ALA A 56 10.36 1.41 -17.83
N GLY A 57 10.83 2.39 -18.59
CA GLY A 57 11.78 3.42 -18.10
C GLY A 57 11.19 4.23 -16.96
N TYR A 58 9.95 4.69 -17.07
CA TYR A 58 9.25 5.38 -15.99
C TYR A 58 9.08 4.50 -14.76
N PHE A 59 8.72 3.23 -14.91
CA PHE A 59 8.61 2.30 -13.78
C PHE A 59 9.93 2.21 -13.00
N ILE A 60 11.05 1.96 -13.69
CA ILE A 60 12.38 1.85 -13.07
C ILE A 60 12.77 3.16 -12.37
N TRP A 61 12.50 4.31 -13.00
CA TRP A 61 12.83 5.62 -12.46
C TRP A 61 12.01 5.98 -11.23
N PHE A 62 10.68 5.77 -11.26
CA PHE A 62 9.80 6.14 -10.16
C PHE A 62 9.79 5.14 -9.00
N LEU A 63 10.18 3.89 -9.25
CA LEU A 63 10.15 2.84 -8.23
C LEU A 63 10.86 3.24 -6.93
N PRO A 64 12.11 3.72 -6.90
CA PRO A 64 12.78 4.08 -5.65
C PRO A 64 12.11 5.23 -4.91
N PHE A 65 11.57 6.22 -5.63
CA PHE A 65 10.89 7.37 -5.02
C PHE A 65 9.61 7.00 -4.29
N PHE A 66 8.87 6.02 -4.79
CA PHE A 66 7.66 5.52 -4.13
C PHE A 66 7.96 4.40 -3.15
N TYR A 67 8.96 3.56 -3.44
CA TYR A 67 9.26 2.39 -2.64
C TYR A 67 9.77 2.76 -1.25
N VAL A 68 10.76 3.64 -1.17
CA VAL A 68 11.40 4.00 0.11
C VAL A 68 10.39 4.59 1.11
N PRO A 69 9.61 5.65 0.78
CA PRO A 69 8.68 6.24 1.74
C PRO A 69 7.45 5.36 2.04
N LEU A 70 7.03 4.51 1.10
CA LEU A 70 5.81 3.71 1.26
C LEU A 70 6.05 2.32 1.83
N ALA A 71 7.28 1.78 1.78
CA ALA A 71 7.58 0.45 2.30
C ALA A 71 7.24 0.31 3.80
N VAL A 72 7.52 1.33 4.60
CA VAL A 72 7.22 1.33 6.04
C VAL A 72 5.71 1.32 6.31
N PRO A 73 4.89 2.27 5.81
CA PRO A 73 3.46 2.23 6.04
C PRO A 73 2.79 0.97 5.47
N PHE A 74 3.21 0.45 4.32
CA PHE A 74 2.71 -0.83 3.82
C PHE A 74 3.12 -2.01 4.69
N GLY A 75 4.35 -2.07 5.17
CA GLY A 75 4.82 -3.09 6.10
C GLY A 75 4.01 -3.09 7.41
N LEU A 76 3.77 -1.92 7.99
CA LEU A 76 2.92 -1.73 9.17
C LEU A 76 1.47 -2.15 8.90
N THR A 77 0.94 -1.85 7.71
CA THR A 77 -0.39 -2.32 7.26
C THR A 77 -0.45 -3.85 7.25
N GLY A 78 0.57 -4.53 6.76
CA GLY A 78 0.67 -5.99 6.77
C GLY A 78 0.64 -6.56 8.19
N ILE A 79 1.36 -5.95 9.14
CA ILE A 79 1.35 -6.35 10.56
C ILE A 79 -0.03 -6.12 11.17
N ALA A 80 -0.63 -4.95 10.97
CA ALA A 80 -1.95 -4.60 11.48
C ALA A 80 -3.03 -5.55 10.94
N TYR A 81 -3.00 -5.81 9.62
CA TYR A 81 -3.86 -6.78 8.98
C TYR A 81 -3.72 -8.18 9.58
N ALA A 82 -2.49 -8.70 9.70
CA ALA A 82 -2.27 -10.04 10.23
C ALA A 82 -2.73 -10.19 11.70
N ARG A 83 -2.56 -9.14 12.51
CA ARG A 83 -3.09 -9.11 13.89
C ARG A 83 -4.62 -9.09 13.91
N ALA A 84 -5.24 -8.24 13.10
CA ALA A 84 -6.70 -8.16 13.00
C ALA A 84 -7.30 -9.46 12.46
N ALA A 85 -6.73 -10.04 11.42
CA ALA A 85 -7.17 -11.30 10.83
C ALA A 85 -7.12 -12.47 11.85
N ARG A 86 -6.11 -12.50 12.72
CA ARG A 86 -6.02 -13.50 13.81
C ARG A 86 -7.11 -13.30 14.86
N ARG A 87 -7.40 -12.06 15.24
CA ARG A 87 -8.43 -11.76 16.25
C ARG A 87 -9.84 -12.03 15.74
N LEU A 88 -10.10 -11.72 14.49
CA LEU A 88 -11.43 -11.85 13.88
C LEU A 88 -11.66 -13.24 13.26
N ALA A 89 -10.63 -14.10 13.22
CA ALA A 89 -10.63 -15.39 12.55
C ALA A 89 -11.09 -15.33 11.06
N ARG A 90 -11.00 -14.15 10.45
CA ARG A 90 -11.46 -13.87 9.06
C ARG A 90 -10.44 -13.03 8.30
N PRO A 91 -9.63 -13.61 7.41
CA PRO A 91 -8.71 -12.87 6.56
C PRO A 91 -9.47 -12.24 5.38
N SER A 92 -10.26 -11.19 5.63
CA SER A 92 -11.05 -10.51 4.60
C SER A 92 -10.32 -9.29 4.01
N LEU A 93 -10.65 -8.95 2.75
CA LEU A 93 -10.14 -7.74 2.10
C LEU A 93 -10.54 -6.47 2.87
N LEU A 94 -11.75 -6.45 3.42
CA LEU A 94 -12.24 -5.33 4.21
C LEU A 94 -11.34 -5.06 5.41
N VAL A 95 -10.92 -6.12 6.13
CA VAL A 95 -9.98 -5.99 7.26
C VAL A 95 -8.63 -5.44 6.79
N ALA A 96 -8.14 -5.84 5.62
CA ALA A 96 -6.91 -5.32 5.05
C ALA A 96 -7.01 -3.84 4.68
N LEU A 97 -8.13 -3.42 4.07
CA LEU A 97 -8.38 -2.02 3.71
C LEU A 97 -8.53 -1.13 4.95
N ILE A 98 -9.26 -1.57 5.97
CA ILE A 98 -9.38 -0.82 7.22
C ILE A 98 -8.02 -0.71 7.92
N ALA A 99 -7.25 -1.79 7.99
CA ALA A 99 -5.91 -1.77 8.57
C ALA A 99 -4.99 -0.80 7.81
N GLY A 100 -5.07 -0.79 6.49
CA GLY A 100 -4.34 0.16 5.64
C GLY A 100 -4.75 1.60 5.93
N ALA A 101 -6.06 1.89 5.93
CA ALA A 101 -6.57 3.23 6.20
C ALA A 101 -6.09 3.76 7.56
N VAL A 102 -6.20 2.96 8.63
CA VAL A 102 -5.77 3.34 9.97
C VAL A 102 -4.26 3.62 10.03
N VAL A 103 -3.44 2.77 9.41
CA VAL A 103 -1.97 2.95 9.40
C VAL A 103 -1.59 4.20 8.60
N PHE A 104 -2.16 4.39 7.41
CA PHE A 104 -1.83 5.55 6.58
C PHE A 104 -2.26 6.86 7.22
N VAL A 105 -3.47 6.94 7.79
CA VAL A 105 -3.91 8.11 8.55
C VAL A 105 -2.99 8.37 9.74
N GLY A 106 -2.58 7.32 10.47
CA GLY A 106 -1.62 7.43 11.56
C GLY A 106 -0.25 7.94 11.11
N CYS A 107 0.29 7.45 10.00
CA CYS A 107 1.54 7.93 9.42
C CYS A 107 1.46 9.40 8.99
N ILE A 108 0.36 9.79 8.34
CA ILE A 108 0.12 11.18 7.94
C ILE A 108 0.05 12.09 9.19
N ALA A 109 -0.72 11.69 10.20
CA ALA A 109 -0.83 12.44 11.45
C ALA A 109 0.53 12.62 12.14
N LEU A 110 1.37 11.57 12.15
CA LEU A 110 2.74 11.65 12.70
C LEU A 110 3.63 12.60 11.91
N LEU A 111 3.53 12.61 10.58
CA LEU A 111 4.30 13.54 9.73
C LEU A 111 3.88 15.00 9.99
N TYR A 112 2.57 15.27 10.10
CA TYR A 112 2.08 16.60 10.46
C TYR A 112 2.51 17.02 11.86
N PHE A 113 2.45 16.11 12.82
CA PHE A 113 2.90 16.37 14.19
C PHE A 113 4.41 16.66 14.24
N ALA A 114 5.22 15.90 13.51
CA ALA A 114 6.66 16.13 13.39
C ALA A 114 6.95 17.51 12.75
N GLY A 115 6.24 17.87 11.68
CA GLY A 115 6.35 19.20 11.05
C GLY A 115 5.96 20.34 12.02
N TRP A 116 4.88 20.15 12.77
CA TRP A 116 4.48 21.11 13.80
C TRP A 116 5.53 21.26 14.91
N LEU A 117 6.10 20.16 15.39
CA LEU A 117 7.16 20.19 16.40
C LEU A 117 8.41 20.92 15.90
N THR A 118 8.81 20.72 14.64
CA THR A 118 9.96 21.45 14.06
C THR A 118 9.69 22.93 13.95
N ALA A 119 8.48 23.31 13.58
CA ALA A 119 8.07 24.73 13.54
C ALA A 119 8.07 25.38 14.93
N VAL A 120 7.54 24.67 15.95
CA VAL A 120 7.52 25.18 17.34
C VAL A 120 8.92 25.24 17.94
N ALA A 121 9.83 24.34 17.56
CA ALA A 121 11.21 24.32 18.03
C ALA A 121 12.09 25.45 17.45
N GLY A 122 11.52 26.37 16.64
CA GLY A 122 12.22 27.53 16.12
C GLY A 122 13.13 27.25 14.94
N TYR A 123 12.99 26.11 14.30
CA TYR A 123 13.49 25.89 12.95
C TYR A 123 12.57 26.67 12.01
N GLU A 124 12.78 27.98 11.90
CA GLU A 124 12.13 28.82 10.90
C GLU A 124 12.45 28.24 9.51
N LEU A 125 11.54 27.44 8.98
CA LEU A 125 11.42 27.26 7.56
C LEU A 125 10.94 28.59 7.01
N ARG A 126 11.91 29.42 6.63
CA ARG A 126 11.76 30.76 6.10
C ARG A 126 11.14 30.70 4.71
N ASN A 127 9.83 30.52 4.64
CA ASN A 127 9.02 30.82 3.45
C ASN A 127 7.55 30.88 3.88
N THR A 128 7.15 32.03 4.43
CA THR A 128 5.80 32.28 4.95
C THR A 128 4.71 32.44 3.89
N ASP A 129 5.06 32.59 2.62
CA ASP A 129 4.07 32.91 1.57
C ASP A 129 3.52 31.65 0.86
N GLU A 130 4.20 30.49 0.97
CA GLU A 130 3.73 29.24 0.39
C GLU A 130 2.82 28.41 1.33
N ASP A 131 2.85 28.69 2.62
CA ASP A 131 2.13 27.88 3.64
C ASP A 131 0.61 27.99 3.56
N ILE A 132 0.08 29.12 3.03
CA ILE A 132 -1.38 29.31 2.87
C ILE A 132 -1.97 28.36 1.82
N TYR A 133 -1.17 27.96 0.83
CA TYR A 133 -1.58 27.02 -0.22
C TYR A 133 -1.24 25.56 0.09
N ALA A 134 -0.50 25.30 1.16
CA ALA A 134 -0.06 23.95 1.53
C ALA A 134 -1.21 23.05 1.98
N LEU A 135 -2.21 23.59 2.66
CA LEU A 135 -3.37 22.81 3.14
C LEU A 135 -4.24 22.22 2.02
N PRO A 136 -4.69 23.00 1.00
CA PRO A 136 -5.46 22.45 -0.11
C PRO A 136 -4.67 21.42 -0.92
N THR A 137 -3.37 21.63 -1.14
CA THR A 137 -2.48 20.68 -1.82
C THR A 137 -2.25 19.40 -0.98
N ALA A 138 -2.16 19.53 0.34
CA ALA A 138 -2.08 18.39 1.23
C ALA A 138 -3.34 17.53 1.19
N PHE A 139 -4.55 18.13 1.15
CA PHE A 139 -5.81 17.40 1.02
C PHE A 139 -5.97 16.72 -0.34
N SER A 140 -5.55 17.36 -1.44
CA SER A 140 -5.55 16.72 -2.76
C SER A 140 -4.56 15.54 -2.81
N ASN A 141 -3.39 15.69 -2.19
CA ASN A 141 -2.40 14.63 -2.06
C ASN A 141 -2.90 13.47 -1.17
N LEU A 142 -3.74 13.74 -0.17
CA LEU A 142 -4.39 12.73 0.67
C LEU A 142 -5.29 11.81 -0.16
N GLY A 143 -6.06 12.37 -1.10
CA GLY A 143 -6.90 11.60 -2.02
C GLY A 143 -6.06 10.67 -2.90
N VAL A 144 -4.97 11.18 -3.47
CA VAL A 144 -4.03 10.40 -4.27
C VAL A 144 -3.37 9.30 -3.43
N LEU A 145 -2.87 9.64 -2.23
CA LEU A 145 -2.25 8.68 -1.31
C LEU A 145 -3.23 7.59 -0.88
N THR A 146 -4.49 7.94 -0.61
CA THR A 146 -5.53 6.96 -0.28
C THR A 146 -5.81 6.02 -1.45
N GLY A 147 -5.85 6.53 -2.68
CA GLY A 147 -5.99 5.74 -3.90
C GLY A 147 -4.80 4.78 -4.09
N VAL A 148 -3.58 5.27 -3.96
CA VAL A 148 -2.35 4.47 -4.04
C VAL A 148 -2.34 3.39 -2.96
N MET A 149 -2.75 3.73 -1.73
CA MET A 149 -2.88 2.79 -0.63
C MET A 149 -3.88 1.68 -0.96
N ALA A 150 -5.09 2.02 -1.38
CA ALA A 150 -6.13 1.03 -1.70
C ALA A 150 -5.67 0.09 -2.82
N ILE A 151 -5.07 0.64 -3.88
CA ILE A 151 -4.53 -0.11 -5.02
C ILE A 151 -3.41 -1.07 -4.56
N GLY A 152 -2.50 -0.64 -3.69
CA GLY A 152 -1.40 -1.48 -3.19
C GLY A 152 -1.84 -2.55 -2.19
N VAL A 153 -2.89 -2.29 -1.40
CA VAL A 153 -3.42 -3.24 -0.40
C VAL A 153 -4.07 -4.45 -1.05
N VAL A 154 -4.80 -4.26 -2.16
CA VAL A 154 -5.55 -5.36 -2.83
C VAL A 154 -4.64 -6.50 -3.29
N PRO A 155 -3.59 -6.29 -4.12
CA PRO A 155 -2.70 -7.37 -4.54
C PRO A 155 -1.89 -7.93 -3.37
N SER A 156 -1.48 -7.11 -2.40
CA SER A 156 -0.76 -7.55 -1.22
C SER A 156 -1.61 -8.50 -0.37
N TRP A 157 -2.89 -8.17 -0.17
CA TRP A 157 -3.85 -9.04 0.51
C TRP A 157 -4.07 -10.34 -0.25
N TRP A 158 -4.24 -10.26 -1.57
CA TRP A 158 -4.47 -11.45 -2.41
C TRP A 158 -3.30 -12.44 -2.32
N LEU A 159 -2.07 -11.93 -2.42
CA LEU A 159 -0.87 -12.76 -2.30
C LEU A 159 -0.66 -13.36 -0.90
N THR A 160 -1.07 -12.65 0.17
CA THR A 160 -1.01 -13.21 1.53
C THR A 160 -2.09 -14.27 1.76
N ARG A 161 -3.25 -14.12 1.16
CA ARG A 161 -4.34 -15.10 1.23
C ARG A 161 -3.96 -16.42 0.54
N ASP A 162 -3.38 -16.33 -0.66
CA ASP A 162 -3.05 -17.51 -1.46
C ASP A 162 -1.98 -18.40 -0.78
N ARG A 163 -1.03 -17.81 -0.07
CA ARG A 163 -0.04 -18.58 0.71
C ARG A 163 -0.64 -19.37 1.86
N SER A 164 -1.72 -18.88 2.47
CA SER A 164 -2.41 -19.61 3.56
C SER A 164 -3.17 -20.85 3.06
N THR A 165 -3.54 -20.86 1.78
CA THR A 165 -4.22 -21.99 1.15
C THR A 165 -3.25 -23.01 0.55
N ARG A 166 -2.06 -22.59 0.09
CA ARG A 166 -1.07 -23.47 -0.55
C ARG A 166 -0.34 -24.42 0.42
N THR A 167 -0.23 -24.07 1.69
CA THR A 167 0.36 -24.97 2.70
C THR A 167 -0.51 -26.18 3.06
N MET A 168 -1.68 -26.32 2.46
CA MET A 168 -2.52 -27.50 2.61
C MET A 168 -2.16 -28.64 1.64
N TRP A 169 -1.23 -28.45 0.69
CA TRP A 169 -0.93 -29.44 -0.35
C TRP A 169 0.53 -29.93 -0.34
N ILE A 170 1.29 -29.64 0.70
CA ILE A 170 2.59 -30.20 1.01
C ILE A 170 2.55 -30.79 2.44
#